data_b88c088778bbf69347235bf6f8e7b3f7
#
_entry.id   b88c088778bbf69347235bf6f8e7b3f7
#
_cell.length_a   1.000
_cell.length_b   1.000
_cell.length_c   1.000
_cell.angle_alpha   90.00
_cell.angle_beta   90.00
_cell.angle_gamma   90.00
#
_symmetry.space_group_name_H-M   'P 1'
#
loop_
_entity.id
_entity.type
_entity.pdbx_description
1 polymer ?
#
loop_
_entity_poly.entity_id
_entity_poly.type
_entity_poly.pdbx_seq_one_letter_code
_entity_poly.pdbx_strand_id
1 'polypeptide(L)'
;MKSRIRLLRLSPLDEVEFIAAARRSRALHSPWVAPASTPAKFEAYLARMSQPEQNAFTVRRRDTSALVGVITISNVVMGPLRSAYTGYYAFAPHAGQGYMREGLEAIVRHAFRTMKLHRLE
;
A
#
# COMPACT_ATOMS: atom_id res chain seq x y z
N MET A 1 -11.84 16.88 10.18
CA MET A 1 -12.04 15.54 10.73
C MET A 1 -10.72 14.79 10.82
N LYS A 2 -10.47 14.14 11.93
CA LYS A 2 -9.23 13.36 12.06
C LYS A 2 -9.28 12.12 11.18
N SER A 3 -8.20 11.85 10.48
CA SER A 3 -8.06 10.62 9.72
C SER A 3 -8.02 9.41 10.66
N ARG A 4 -8.69 8.35 10.28
CA ARG A 4 -8.71 7.09 11.02
C ARG A 4 -7.52 6.20 10.70
N ILE A 5 -6.72 6.57 9.70
CA ILE A 5 -5.62 5.74 9.22
C ILE A 5 -4.28 6.48 9.32
N ARG A 6 -3.23 5.69 9.22
CA ARG A 6 -1.85 6.16 9.14
C ARG A 6 -1.17 5.42 7.99
N LEU A 7 -0.39 6.16 7.21
CA LEU A 7 0.43 5.57 6.16
C LEU A 7 1.86 5.43 6.67
N LEU A 8 2.44 4.25 6.49
CA LEU A 8 3.83 3.97 6.83
C LEU A 8 4.49 3.27 5.66
N ARG A 9 5.77 3.53 5.44
CA ARG A 9 6.52 2.80 4.43
C ARG A 9 6.57 1.32 4.79
N LEU A 10 6.40 0.45 3.78
CA LEU A 10 6.59 -0.98 3.94
C LEU A 10 8.00 -1.25 4.44
N SER A 11 8.12 -2.12 5.45
CA SER A 11 9.40 -2.43 6.06
C SER A 11 9.48 -3.92 6.41
N PRO A 12 10.71 -4.43 6.71
CA PRO A 12 10.85 -5.82 7.16
C PRO A 12 10.02 -6.15 8.41
N LEU A 13 9.73 -5.16 9.23
CA LEU A 13 8.92 -5.35 10.45
C LEU A 13 7.48 -5.73 10.16
N ASP A 14 7.01 -5.51 8.94
CA ASP A 14 5.63 -5.82 8.55
C ASP A 14 5.43 -7.28 8.15
N GLU A 15 6.52 -8.07 8.04
CA GLU A 15 6.48 -9.41 7.42
C GLU A 15 5.41 -10.32 8.01
N VAL A 16 5.44 -10.53 9.31
CA VAL A 16 4.54 -11.48 9.98
C VAL A 16 3.08 -11.09 9.80
N GLU A 17 2.78 -9.84 10.06
CA GLU A 17 1.40 -9.32 9.95
C GLU A 17 0.93 -9.29 8.50
N PHE A 18 1.80 -8.92 7.57
CA PHE A 18 1.49 -8.86 6.15
C PHE A 18 1.11 -10.26 5.61
N ILE A 19 1.94 -11.26 5.92
CA ILE A 19 1.71 -12.65 5.47
C ILE A 19 0.41 -13.18 6.05
N ALA A 20 0.16 -12.95 7.34
CA ALA A 20 -1.08 -13.36 7.98
C ALA A 20 -2.29 -12.69 7.33
N ALA A 21 -2.17 -11.40 7.03
CA ALA A 21 -3.24 -10.64 6.38
C ALA A 21 -3.50 -11.14 4.96
N ALA A 22 -2.44 -11.44 4.19
CA ALA A 22 -2.56 -11.98 2.84
C ALA A 22 -3.28 -13.33 2.85
N ARG A 23 -2.91 -14.21 3.77
CA ARG A 23 -3.55 -15.53 3.91
C ARG A 23 -5.02 -15.42 4.32
N ARG A 24 -5.31 -14.55 5.27
CA ARG A 24 -6.66 -14.29 5.75
C ARG A 24 -7.56 -13.72 4.66
N SER A 25 -6.97 -13.01 3.71
CA SER A 25 -7.70 -12.26 2.68
C SER A 25 -7.79 -13.00 1.34
N ARG A 26 -7.39 -14.27 1.29
CA ARG A 26 -7.32 -15.01 0.04
C ARG A 26 -8.64 -15.01 -0.73
N ALA A 27 -9.74 -15.23 -0.05
CA ALA A 27 -11.06 -15.23 -0.68
C ALA A 27 -11.45 -13.86 -1.22
N LEU A 28 -11.06 -12.79 -0.52
CA LEU A 28 -11.32 -11.42 -0.94
C LEU A 28 -10.51 -11.06 -2.20
N HIS A 29 -9.26 -11.54 -2.27
CA HIS A 29 -8.34 -11.15 -3.32
C HIS A 29 -8.44 -11.99 -4.60
N SER A 30 -8.80 -13.26 -4.46
CA SER A 30 -8.85 -14.17 -5.61
C SER A 30 -10.03 -13.83 -6.52
N PRO A 31 -9.87 -13.82 -7.85
CA PRO A 31 -8.64 -14.07 -8.63
C PRO A 31 -7.83 -12.80 -8.97
N TRP A 32 -8.18 -11.65 -8.43
CA TRP A 32 -7.72 -10.34 -8.89
C TRP A 32 -6.30 -9.99 -8.47
N VAL A 33 -5.91 -10.29 -7.23
CA VAL A 33 -4.57 -10.02 -6.71
C VAL A 33 -4.07 -11.20 -5.91
N ALA A 34 -2.75 -11.31 -5.78
CA ALA A 34 -2.11 -12.36 -4.99
C ALA A 34 -0.98 -11.74 -4.17
N PRO A 35 -1.30 -11.08 -3.04
CA PRO A 35 -0.27 -10.52 -2.18
C PRO A 35 0.64 -11.61 -1.64
N ALA A 36 1.88 -11.23 -1.30
CA ALA A 36 2.88 -12.15 -0.79
C ALA A 36 2.38 -12.89 0.45
N SER A 37 2.28 -14.21 0.36
CA SER A 37 1.73 -15.06 1.42
C SER A 37 2.74 -16.01 2.05
N THR A 38 4.03 -15.84 1.72
CA THR A 38 5.13 -16.61 2.31
C THR A 38 6.31 -15.67 2.59
N PRO A 39 7.20 -16.04 3.53
CA PRO A 39 8.39 -15.21 3.79
C PRO A 39 9.22 -14.93 2.54
N ALA A 40 9.45 -15.94 1.69
CA ALA A 40 10.22 -15.75 0.47
C ALA A 40 9.57 -14.75 -0.48
N LYS A 41 8.26 -14.84 -0.65
CA LYS A 41 7.51 -13.92 -1.50
C LYS A 41 7.50 -12.50 -0.93
N PHE A 42 7.39 -12.38 0.39
CA PHE A 42 7.44 -11.07 1.05
C PHE A 42 8.82 -10.43 0.87
N GLU A 43 9.91 -11.18 1.04
CA GLU A 43 11.26 -10.67 0.81
C GLU A 43 11.43 -10.15 -0.61
N ALA A 44 10.97 -10.91 -1.60
CA ALA A 44 11.05 -10.51 -3.01
C ALA A 44 10.24 -9.24 -3.26
N TYR A 45 9.05 -9.14 -2.67
CA TYR A 45 8.19 -7.96 -2.80
C TYR A 45 8.86 -6.73 -2.16
N LEU A 46 9.39 -6.91 -0.94
CA LEU A 46 10.07 -5.82 -0.24
C LEU A 46 11.28 -5.32 -1.02
N ALA A 47 12.08 -6.24 -1.58
CA ALA A 47 13.24 -5.88 -2.39
C ALA A 47 12.81 -5.08 -3.61
N ARG A 48 11.75 -5.50 -4.30
CA ARG A 48 11.22 -4.78 -5.46
C ARG A 48 10.72 -3.39 -5.08
N MET A 49 10.01 -3.27 -3.95
CA MET A 49 9.46 -2.00 -3.48
C MET A 49 10.52 -1.08 -2.87
N SER A 50 11.76 -1.56 -2.71
CA SER A 50 12.87 -0.75 -2.23
C SER A 50 13.64 -0.06 -3.36
N GLN A 51 13.27 -0.31 -4.61
CA GLN A 51 13.87 0.39 -5.76
C GLN A 51 13.44 1.85 -5.78
N PRO A 52 14.29 2.77 -6.30
CA PRO A 52 13.98 4.21 -6.24
C PRO A 52 12.66 4.62 -6.88
N GLU A 53 12.25 3.93 -7.95
CA GLU A 53 11.01 4.24 -8.67
C GLU A 53 9.78 3.56 -8.10
N GLN A 54 9.93 2.82 -7.00
CA GLN A 54 8.85 2.07 -6.37
C GLN A 54 8.62 2.56 -4.95
N ASN A 55 7.35 2.62 -4.54
CA ASN A 55 6.98 3.03 -3.20
C ASN A 55 5.80 2.19 -2.74
N ALA A 56 5.93 1.52 -1.60
CA ALA A 56 4.83 0.77 -1.01
C ALA A 56 4.55 1.32 0.39
N PHE A 57 3.29 1.55 0.68
CA PHE A 57 2.83 2.07 1.96
C PHE A 57 1.83 1.12 2.59
N THR A 58 2.01 0.83 3.87
CA THR A 58 0.99 0.14 4.64
C THR A 58 -0.04 1.15 5.11
N VAL A 59 -1.31 0.75 5.08
CA VAL A 59 -2.40 1.54 5.64
C VAL A 59 -2.77 0.88 6.95
N ARG A 60 -2.65 1.62 8.04
CA ARG A 60 -2.94 1.10 9.38
C ARG A 60 -3.99 1.94 10.09
N ARG A 61 -4.79 1.29 10.91
CA ARG A 61 -5.74 1.99 11.76
C ARG A 61 -4.98 2.74 12.85
N ARG A 62 -5.40 3.97 13.14
CA ARG A 62 -4.77 4.74 14.21
C ARG A 62 -5.08 4.19 15.59
N ASP A 63 -6.28 3.63 15.77
CA ASP A 63 -6.74 3.16 17.09
C ASP A 63 -6.08 1.84 17.51
N THR A 64 -5.84 0.93 16.58
CA THR A 64 -5.34 -0.41 16.90
C THR A 64 -3.98 -0.72 16.29
N SER A 65 -3.52 0.10 15.35
CA SER A 65 -2.35 -0.14 14.49
C SER A 65 -2.50 -1.35 13.57
N ALA A 66 -3.72 -1.88 13.44
CA ALA A 66 -3.98 -3.04 12.58
C ALA A 66 -3.70 -2.71 11.11
N LEU A 67 -3.11 -3.66 10.42
CA LEU A 67 -2.83 -3.54 8.99
C LEU A 67 -4.12 -3.70 8.19
N VAL A 68 -4.52 -2.64 7.50
CA VAL A 68 -5.79 -2.57 6.75
C VAL A 68 -5.58 -2.88 5.29
N GLY A 69 -4.45 -2.49 4.73
CA GLY A 69 -4.17 -2.69 3.31
C GLY A 69 -2.83 -2.11 2.92
N VAL A 70 -2.59 -2.12 1.61
CA VAL A 70 -1.35 -1.61 1.02
C VAL A 70 -1.69 -0.75 -0.18
N ILE A 71 -0.98 0.36 -0.32
CA ILE A 71 -1.09 1.23 -1.49
C ILE A 71 0.30 1.44 -2.05
N THR A 72 0.45 1.33 -3.36
CA THR A 72 1.73 1.54 -4.04
C THR A 72 1.68 2.78 -4.94
N ILE A 73 2.81 3.46 -5.04
CA ILE A 73 3.07 4.43 -6.09
C ILE A 73 4.28 3.86 -6.83
N SER A 74 4.05 3.35 -8.02
CA SER A 74 5.05 2.56 -8.74
C SER A 74 5.40 3.16 -10.10
N ASN A 75 6.57 2.75 -10.62
CA ASN A 75 7.06 3.17 -11.91
C ASN A 75 7.10 4.70 -12.02
N VAL A 76 7.67 5.33 -11.01
CA VAL A 76 7.78 6.79 -10.95
C VAL A 76 8.75 7.26 -12.03
N VAL A 77 8.28 8.13 -12.91
CA VAL A 77 9.07 8.77 -13.95
C VAL A 77 9.09 10.26 -13.67
N MET A 78 10.27 10.80 -13.41
CA MET A 78 10.44 12.22 -13.17
C MET A 78 10.78 12.95 -14.49
N GLY A 79 11.35 14.15 -14.42
CA GLY A 79 11.58 14.95 -15.59
C GLY A 79 10.28 15.59 -16.06
N PRO A 80 10.07 15.75 -17.37
CA PRO A 80 8.88 16.45 -17.87
C PRO A 80 7.56 15.77 -17.56
N LEU A 81 7.54 14.43 -17.50
CA LEU A 81 6.29 13.68 -17.29
C LEU A 81 5.81 13.71 -15.86
N ARG A 82 6.70 13.54 -14.91
CA ARG A 82 6.38 13.48 -13.47
C ARG A 82 5.14 12.65 -13.19
N SER A 83 5.16 11.39 -13.60
CA SER A 83 4.02 10.49 -13.53
C SER A 83 4.35 9.21 -12.79
N ALA A 84 3.33 8.51 -12.32
CA ALA A 84 3.44 7.21 -11.69
C ALA A 84 2.12 6.47 -11.78
N TYR A 85 2.17 5.19 -11.43
CA TYR A 85 0.97 4.36 -11.30
C TYR A 85 0.68 4.14 -9.83
N THR A 86 -0.60 4.00 -9.48
CA THR A 86 -1.00 3.61 -8.14
C THR A 86 -1.80 2.31 -8.20
N GLY A 87 -1.55 1.45 -7.22
CA GLY A 87 -2.30 0.23 -7.03
C GLY A 87 -2.60 0.08 -5.55
N TYR A 88 -3.60 -0.72 -5.22
CA TYR A 88 -3.96 -0.91 -3.83
C TYR A 88 -4.76 -2.19 -3.64
N TYR A 89 -4.72 -2.73 -2.42
CA TYR A 89 -5.59 -3.81 -2.01
C TYR A 89 -5.82 -3.73 -0.50
N ALA A 90 -7.03 -4.10 -0.09
CA ALA A 90 -7.41 -4.12 1.32
C ALA A 90 -7.27 -5.53 1.88
N PHE A 91 -7.10 -5.62 3.20
CA PHE A 91 -7.06 -6.89 3.92
C PHE A 91 -8.33 -7.08 4.74
N ALA A 92 -8.83 -8.32 4.78
CA ALA A 92 -9.90 -8.68 5.67
C ALA A 92 -9.44 -8.60 7.13
N PRO A 93 -10.28 -8.26 8.08
CA PRO A 93 -11.71 -7.96 7.95
C PRO A 93 -12.02 -6.48 7.71
N HIS A 94 -11.04 -5.69 7.37
CA HIS A 94 -11.18 -4.23 7.30
C HIS A 94 -11.74 -3.70 5.97
N ALA A 95 -11.88 -4.55 4.97
CA ALA A 95 -12.38 -4.13 3.67
C ALA A 95 -13.83 -3.63 3.76
N GLY A 96 -14.15 -2.64 2.93
CA GLY A 96 -15.51 -2.12 2.86
C GLY A 96 -15.91 -1.15 3.96
N GLN A 97 -14.96 -0.70 4.78
CA GLN A 97 -15.22 0.20 5.90
C GLN A 97 -14.72 1.62 5.68
N GLY A 98 -14.24 1.94 4.48
CA GLY A 98 -13.79 3.28 4.13
C GLY A 98 -12.35 3.59 4.48
N TYR A 99 -11.62 2.66 5.08
CA TYR A 99 -10.21 2.89 5.44
C TYR A 99 -9.32 3.09 4.22
N MET A 100 -9.49 2.27 3.19
CA MET A 100 -8.68 2.38 1.97
C MET A 100 -8.99 3.67 1.21
N ARG A 101 -10.22 4.15 1.26
CA ARG A 101 -10.59 5.44 0.69
C ARG A 101 -9.81 6.58 1.35
N GLU A 102 -9.71 6.57 2.67
CA GLU A 102 -8.91 7.55 3.40
C GLU A 102 -7.43 7.42 3.05
N GLY A 103 -6.95 6.18 2.92
CA GLY A 103 -5.58 5.92 2.50
C GLY A 103 -5.28 6.47 1.11
N LEU A 104 -6.18 6.24 0.16
CA LEU A 104 -6.03 6.76 -1.20
C LEU A 104 -6.03 8.28 -1.23
N GLU A 105 -6.89 8.92 -0.46
CA GLU A 105 -6.90 10.38 -0.35
C GLU A 105 -5.55 10.90 0.16
N ALA A 106 -4.97 10.23 1.16
CA ALA A 106 -3.67 10.61 1.70
C ALA A 106 -2.55 10.38 0.67
N ILE A 107 -2.62 9.28 -0.09
CA ILE A 107 -1.64 8.98 -1.14
C ILE A 107 -1.68 10.03 -2.26
N VAL A 108 -2.87 10.44 -2.66
CA VAL A 108 -3.03 11.48 -3.69
C VAL A 108 -2.36 12.78 -3.23
N ARG A 109 -2.60 13.19 -1.98
CA ARG A 109 -1.95 14.37 -1.44
C ARG A 109 -0.43 14.23 -1.41
N HIS A 110 0.07 13.07 -0.99
CA HIS A 110 1.50 12.77 -0.94
C HIS A 110 2.12 12.85 -2.34
N ALA A 111 1.48 12.21 -3.33
CA ALA A 111 1.98 12.18 -4.70
C ALA A 111 2.13 13.59 -5.29
N PHE A 112 1.10 14.41 -5.14
CA PHE A 112 1.11 15.74 -5.77
C PHE A 112 1.84 16.80 -4.95
N ARG A 113 1.76 16.75 -3.62
CA ARG A 113 2.38 17.78 -2.77
C ARG A 113 3.82 17.46 -2.38
N THR A 114 4.10 16.21 -2.03
CA THR A 114 5.43 15.80 -1.56
C THR A 114 6.32 15.31 -2.68
N MET A 115 5.81 14.41 -3.51
CA MET A 115 6.59 13.86 -4.62
C MET A 115 6.61 14.77 -5.85
N LYS A 116 5.74 15.78 -5.88
CA LYS A 116 5.64 16.75 -6.97
C LYS A 116 5.29 16.09 -8.30
N LEU A 117 4.49 15.04 -8.28
CA LEU A 117 4.01 14.42 -9.49
C LEU A 117 2.94 15.28 -10.16
N HIS A 118 2.84 15.16 -11.48
CA HIS A 118 1.82 15.83 -12.26
C HIS A 118 0.69 14.87 -12.63
N ARG A 119 0.95 13.57 -12.59
CA ARG A 119 -0.01 12.56 -13.04
C ARG A 119 0.13 11.29 -12.20
N LEU A 120 -1.01 10.75 -11.79
CA LEU A 120 -1.08 9.48 -11.05
C LEU A 120 -2.17 8.64 -11.69
N GLU A 121 -1.82 7.46 -12.18
CA GLU A 121 -2.74 6.58 -12.88
C GLU A 121 -3.09 5.31 -12.12
#